data_7f7572c8bc19a6ead4a4474a50274844
#
_entry.id   7f7572c8bc19a6ead4a4474a50274844
#
_cell.length_a   1.000
_cell.length_b   1.000
_cell.length_c   1.000
_cell.angle_alpha   90.00
_cell.angle_beta   90.00
_cell.angle_gamma   90.00
#
_symmetry.space_group_name_H-M   'P 1'
#
loop_
_entity.id
_entity.type
_entity.pdbx_description
1 polymer ?
#
loop_
_entity_poly.entity_id
_entity_poly.type
_entity_poly.pdbx_seq_one_letter_code
_entity_poly.pdbx_strand_id
1 'polypeptide(L)'
;MKETTEIRTELVKTNGLTFEVDMCGAGEKFAICLHGFPEHSFSWRYQLPLLAGLDYTVWAPNLRGYGNSSRPKKVKDYSIDHLVADVADLIDASGAESTLLIGHDWGGAIAWSFAIQAIRPIERLIVMNIPHPSLFLKGLIRWPQLFRSWYIFFFQLPKIPELLLGLWGARPVGDAFYKMAVDKSRFPETVLEVYRENARQPRALTAMINYYRALFREKQISKKRRLLETIIEVPTLMIWGEKDSALGKELTYGTENLVTDFTIRYLPDVSHWVQQEAPETVNAMIEAWIVGKEVPEAGSGSS
;
A
#
# COMPACT_ATOMS: atom_id res chain seq x y z
N MET A 1 -19.48 -21.76 -13.33
CA MET A 1 -18.30 -22.20 -12.54
C MET A 1 -18.40 -21.50 -11.19
N LYS A 2 -18.26 -22.20 -10.06
CA LYS A 2 -18.16 -21.53 -8.75
C LYS A 2 -16.89 -20.68 -8.77
N GLU A 3 -17.03 -19.36 -8.66
CA GLU A 3 -15.90 -18.46 -8.45
C GLU A 3 -15.14 -18.92 -7.20
N THR A 4 -13.89 -19.28 -7.37
CA THR A 4 -13.06 -19.67 -6.23
C THR A 4 -12.61 -18.40 -5.54
N THR A 5 -13.30 -18.06 -4.44
CA THR A 5 -12.86 -16.97 -3.53
C THR A 5 -11.73 -17.41 -2.60
N GLU A 6 -11.17 -18.59 -2.85
CA GLU A 6 -10.03 -19.12 -2.11
C GLU A 6 -8.75 -18.41 -2.52
N ILE A 7 -8.00 -17.95 -1.52
CA ILE A 7 -6.69 -17.31 -1.74
C ILE A 7 -5.65 -18.40 -1.89
N ARG A 8 -4.91 -18.37 -3.01
CA ARG A 8 -3.76 -19.25 -3.28
C ARG A 8 -2.50 -18.41 -3.40
N THR A 9 -1.36 -18.94 -3.01
CA THR A 9 -0.07 -18.27 -3.11
C THR A 9 0.76 -18.90 -4.22
N GLU A 10 1.28 -18.08 -5.13
CA GLU A 10 2.12 -18.51 -6.23
C GLU A 10 3.40 -17.68 -6.33
N LEU A 11 4.43 -18.21 -7.00
CA LEU A 11 5.66 -17.49 -7.30
C LEU A 11 5.65 -17.02 -8.74
N VAL A 12 5.60 -15.71 -8.95
CA VAL A 12 5.67 -15.08 -10.26
C VAL A 12 7.10 -14.60 -10.52
N LYS A 13 7.68 -15.04 -11.63
CA LYS A 13 9.01 -14.61 -12.06
C LYS A 13 8.89 -13.57 -13.16
N THR A 14 9.42 -12.39 -12.91
CA THR A 14 9.46 -11.32 -13.89
C THR A 14 10.70 -10.45 -13.69
N ASN A 15 11.27 -9.90 -14.76
CA ASN A 15 12.41 -8.96 -14.78
C ASN A 15 13.62 -9.38 -13.89
N GLY A 16 13.92 -10.68 -13.86
CA GLY A 16 15.03 -11.22 -13.05
C GLY A 16 14.77 -11.29 -11.54
N LEU A 17 13.54 -10.99 -11.11
CA LEU A 17 13.08 -11.13 -9.73
C LEU A 17 12.00 -12.22 -9.64
N THR A 18 11.75 -12.67 -8.43
CA THR A 18 10.63 -13.55 -8.09
C THR A 18 9.77 -12.85 -7.06
N PHE A 19 8.48 -12.85 -7.27
CA PHE A 19 7.48 -12.31 -6.33
C PHE A 19 6.59 -13.44 -5.83
N GLU A 20 6.41 -13.50 -4.53
CA GLU A 20 5.35 -14.29 -3.92
C GLU A 20 4.06 -13.48 -4.00
N VAL A 21 3.01 -14.08 -4.57
CA VAL A 21 1.76 -13.38 -4.87
C VAL A 21 0.59 -14.19 -4.32
N ASP A 22 -0.20 -13.57 -3.46
CA ASP A 22 -1.50 -14.09 -3.09
C ASP A 22 -2.50 -13.75 -4.19
N MET A 23 -3.17 -14.77 -4.72
CA MET A 23 -4.07 -14.66 -5.86
C MET A 23 -5.47 -15.14 -5.47
N CYS A 24 -6.49 -14.46 -5.98
CA CYS A 24 -7.89 -14.80 -5.75
C CYS A 24 -8.72 -14.51 -7.00
N GLY A 25 -9.76 -15.32 -7.24
CA GLY A 25 -10.65 -15.16 -8.39
C GLY A 25 -10.06 -15.63 -9.73
N ALA A 26 -10.91 -15.58 -10.75
CA ALA A 26 -10.61 -15.89 -12.14
C ALA A 26 -11.51 -15.09 -13.08
N GLY A 27 -11.85 -13.85 -12.69
CA GLY A 27 -12.66 -12.92 -13.46
C GLY A 27 -11.93 -12.38 -14.70
N GLU A 28 -12.68 -11.72 -15.57
CA GLU A 28 -12.14 -11.15 -16.81
C GLU A 28 -11.31 -9.87 -16.57
N LYS A 29 -11.59 -9.15 -15.48
CA LYS A 29 -10.87 -7.93 -15.09
C LYS A 29 -9.66 -8.26 -14.22
N PHE A 30 -8.69 -7.36 -14.17
CA PHE A 30 -7.51 -7.54 -13.35
C PHE A 30 -7.39 -6.47 -12.27
N ALA A 31 -7.06 -6.89 -11.05
CA ALA A 31 -6.76 -6.00 -9.94
C ALA A 31 -5.43 -6.39 -9.28
N ILE A 32 -4.63 -5.39 -8.89
CA ILE A 32 -3.42 -5.60 -8.13
C ILE A 32 -3.44 -4.76 -6.84
N CYS A 33 -3.18 -5.41 -5.69
CA CYS A 33 -3.25 -4.83 -4.35
C CYS A 33 -1.85 -4.75 -3.73
N LEU A 34 -1.34 -3.54 -3.50
CA LEU A 34 0.01 -3.27 -3.03
C LEU A 34 -0.01 -2.90 -1.54
N HIS A 35 0.63 -3.71 -0.70
CA HIS A 35 0.73 -3.49 0.74
C HIS A 35 1.79 -2.45 1.12
N GLY A 36 1.78 -1.98 2.37
CA GLY A 36 2.72 -1.02 2.91
C GLY A 36 3.79 -1.61 3.85
N PHE A 37 4.38 -0.72 4.65
CA PHE A 37 5.36 -1.06 5.68
C PHE A 37 4.70 -1.10 7.07
N PRO A 38 4.97 -2.09 7.90
CA PRO A 38 5.73 -3.32 7.68
C PRO A 38 4.81 -4.52 7.38
N GLU A 39 3.90 -4.34 6.43
CA GLU A 39 2.84 -5.27 6.09
C GLU A 39 3.33 -6.53 5.31
N HIS A 40 2.39 -7.20 4.67
CA HIS A 40 2.52 -8.41 3.87
C HIS A 40 1.27 -8.52 3.00
N SER A 41 1.26 -9.31 1.92
CA SER A 41 0.07 -9.57 1.09
C SER A 41 -1.16 -9.95 1.91
N PHE A 42 -0.97 -10.59 3.06
CA PHE A 42 -2.01 -10.95 4.03
C PHE A 42 -2.86 -9.74 4.50
N SER A 43 -2.36 -8.51 4.40
CA SER A 43 -3.14 -7.31 4.73
C SER A 43 -4.39 -7.16 3.85
N TRP A 44 -4.40 -7.78 2.68
CA TRP A 44 -5.49 -7.75 1.70
C TRP A 44 -6.49 -8.92 1.81
N ARG A 45 -6.38 -9.77 2.84
CA ARG A 45 -7.20 -10.98 3.03
C ARG A 45 -8.71 -10.76 2.98
N TYR A 46 -9.18 -9.53 3.25
CA TYR A 46 -10.59 -9.17 3.19
C TYR A 46 -11.00 -8.58 1.84
N GLN A 47 -10.08 -7.93 1.12
CA GLN A 47 -10.36 -7.28 -0.17
C GLN A 47 -10.23 -8.25 -1.34
N LEU A 48 -9.32 -9.24 -1.23
CA LEU A 48 -9.13 -10.25 -2.28
C LEU A 48 -10.43 -11.00 -2.63
N PRO A 49 -11.18 -11.59 -1.65
CA PRO A 49 -12.43 -12.27 -1.96
C PRO A 49 -13.53 -11.33 -2.46
N LEU A 50 -13.59 -10.08 -1.96
CA LEU A 50 -14.52 -9.07 -2.45
C LEU A 50 -14.32 -8.81 -3.94
N LEU A 51 -13.10 -8.48 -4.33
CA LEU A 51 -12.77 -8.15 -5.72
C LEU A 51 -12.98 -9.34 -6.64
N ALA A 52 -12.65 -10.56 -6.18
CA ALA A 52 -12.95 -11.77 -6.91
C ALA A 52 -14.45 -11.93 -7.18
N GLY A 53 -15.31 -11.61 -6.20
CA GLY A 53 -16.77 -11.58 -6.36
C GLY A 53 -17.30 -10.48 -7.31
N LEU A 54 -16.46 -9.48 -7.65
CA LEU A 54 -16.74 -8.41 -8.61
C LEU A 54 -16.13 -8.67 -10.00
N ASP A 55 -15.87 -9.92 -10.32
CA ASP A 55 -15.33 -10.38 -11.61
C ASP A 55 -13.89 -9.94 -11.89
N TYR A 56 -13.06 -9.88 -10.82
CA TYR A 56 -11.63 -9.65 -10.97
C TYR A 56 -10.80 -10.92 -10.74
N THR A 57 -9.75 -11.07 -11.53
CA THR A 57 -8.55 -11.82 -11.16
C THR A 57 -7.69 -10.90 -10.33
N VAL A 58 -7.45 -11.24 -9.06
CA VAL A 58 -6.83 -10.34 -8.08
C VAL A 58 -5.47 -10.86 -7.65
N TRP A 59 -4.46 -10.02 -7.75
CA TRP A 59 -3.10 -10.30 -7.27
C TRP A 59 -2.73 -9.37 -6.12
N ALA A 60 -2.23 -9.93 -5.02
CA ALA A 60 -1.59 -9.19 -3.93
C ALA A 60 -0.15 -9.66 -3.79
N PRO A 61 0.81 -9.02 -4.47
CA PRO A 61 2.21 -9.40 -4.35
C PRO A 61 2.78 -9.00 -2.98
N ASN A 62 3.60 -9.86 -2.40
CA ASN A 62 4.59 -9.44 -1.45
C ASN A 62 5.63 -8.61 -2.20
N LEU A 63 5.70 -7.31 -1.89
CA LEU A 63 6.61 -6.38 -2.56
C LEU A 63 8.07 -6.82 -2.41
N ARG A 64 8.99 -6.31 -3.26
CA ARG A 64 10.41 -6.68 -3.14
C ARG A 64 10.91 -6.52 -1.71
N GLY A 65 11.54 -7.55 -1.19
CA GLY A 65 12.03 -7.56 0.19
C GLY A 65 11.07 -8.14 1.24
N TYR A 66 9.82 -8.40 0.88
CA TYR A 66 8.80 -8.99 1.75
C TYR A 66 8.50 -10.44 1.37
N GLY A 67 7.93 -11.20 2.31
CA GLY A 67 7.56 -12.60 2.11
C GLY A 67 8.70 -13.42 1.52
N ASN A 68 8.41 -14.28 0.56
CA ASN A 68 9.39 -15.01 -0.22
C ASN A 68 9.82 -14.28 -1.51
N SER A 69 9.42 -13.02 -1.67
CA SER A 69 9.84 -12.20 -2.80
C SER A 69 11.34 -11.88 -2.73
N SER A 70 11.93 -11.65 -3.90
CA SER A 70 13.34 -11.31 -4.05
C SER A 70 13.77 -10.13 -3.17
N ARG A 71 14.96 -10.24 -2.53
CA ARG A 71 15.53 -9.21 -1.64
C ARG A 71 16.86 -8.68 -2.18
N PRO A 72 16.86 -7.71 -3.10
CA PRO A 72 18.08 -7.05 -3.57
C PRO A 72 18.90 -6.49 -2.41
N LYS A 73 20.24 -6.47 -2.56
CA LYS A 73 21.13 -6.09 -1.45
C LYS A 73 21.34 -4.59 -1.33
N LYS A 74 21.26 -3.86 -2.44
CA LYS A 74 21.65 -2.46 -2.51
C LYS A 74 20.45 -1.56 -2.22
N VAL A 75 20.66 -0.50 -1.43
CA VAL A 75 19.61 0.48 -1.13
C VAL A 75 18.99 1.08 -2.40
N LYS A 76 19.80 1.38 -3.41
CA LYS A 76 19.32 1.94 -4.68
C LYS A 76 18.29 1.07 -5.40
N ASP A 77 18.32 -0.26 -5.16
CA ASP A 77 17.41 -1.20 -5.79
C ASP A 77 15.98 -1.09 -5.20
N TYR A 78 15.79 -0.25 -4.18
CA TYR A 78 14.50 0.06 -3.53
C TYR A 78 14.01 1.49 -3.85
N SER A 79 14.57 2.13 -4.88
CA SER A 79 14.06 3.43 -5.36
C SER A 79 12.66 3.28 -5.93
N ILE A 80 11.88 4.36 -5.88
CA ILE A 80 10.50 4.34 -6.38
C ILE A 80 10.40 3.87 -7.83
N ASP A 81 11.39 4.19 -8.68
CA ASP A 81 11.41 3.78 -10.08
C ASP A 81 11.53 2.25 -10.24
N HIS A 82 12.31 1.58 -9.37
CA HIS A 82 12.39 0.12 -9.36
C HIS A 82 11.10 -0.53 -8.82
N LEU A 83 10.48 0.09 -7.81
CA LEU A 83 9.22 -0.41 -7.23
C LEU A 83 8.06 -0.29 -8.23
N VAL A 84 8.02 0.82 -8.96
CA VAL A 84 7.04 1.05 -10.03
C VAL A 84 7.27 0.09 -11.21
N ALA A 85 8.52 -0.17 -11.57
CA ALA A 85 8.86 -1.15 -12.60
C ALA A 85 8.42 -2.58 -12.21
N ASP A 86 8.55 -2.98 -10.94
CA ASP A 86 8.05 -4.27 -10.46
C ASP A 86 6.55 -4.43 -10.69
N VAL A 87 5.78 -3.37 -10.42
CA VAL A 87 4.33 -3.38 -10.63
C VAL A 87 4.00 -3.49 -12.12
N ALA A 88 4.72 -2.75 -12.98
CA ALA A 88 4.55 -2.85 -14.42
C ALA A 88 4.83 -4.27 -14.93
N ASP A 89 5.94 -4.88 -14.46
CA ASP A 89 6.33 -6.24 -14.84
C ASP A 89 5.34 -7.30 -14.35
N LEU A 90 4.73 -7.10 -13.17
CA LEU A 90 3.68 -7.97 -12.64
C LEU A 90 2.37 -7.85 -13.45
N ILE A 91 1.99 -6.64 -13.85
CA ILE A 91 0.84 -6.41 -14.74
C ILE A 91 1.09 -7.07 -16.10
N ASP A 92 2.27 -6.89 -16.68
CA ASP A 92 2.64 -7.53 -17.96
C ASP A 92 2.60 -9.07 -17.84
N ALA A 93 3.07 -9.62 -16.70
CA ALA A 93 3.05 -11.06 -16.43
C ALA A 93 1.62 -11.63 -16.25
N SER A 94 0.66 -10.81 -15.84
CA SER A 94 -0.75 -11.21 -15.76
C SER A 94 -1.45 -11.27 -17.11
N GLY A 95 -0.90 -10.62 -18.14
CA GLY A 95 -1.50 -10.45 -19.47
C GLY A 95 -2.64 -9.44 -19.52
N ALA A 96 -2.87 -8.66 -18.46
CA ALA A 96 -3.95 -7.70 -18.41
C ALA A 96 -3.67 -6.46 -19.27
N GLU A 97 -4.67 -6.02 -20.04
CA GLU A 97 -4.60 -4.79 -20.85
C GLU A 97 -4.82 -3.52 -20.02
N SER A 98 -5.59 -3.63 -18.93
CA SER A 98 -5.87 -2.55 -17.99
C SER A 98 -6.03 -3.10 -16.58
N THR A 99 -5.84 -2.25 -15.56
CA THR A 99 -5.71 -2.68 -14.19
C THR A 99 -6.45 -1.77 -13.22
N LEU A 100 -7.19 -2.37 -12.28
CA LEU A 100 -7.57 -1.70 -11.03
C LEU A 100 -6.36 -1.77 -10.08
N LEU A 101 -5.72 -0.61 -9.85
CA LEU A 101 -4.55 -0.52 -8.98
C LEU A 101 -4.96 -0.04 -7.59
N ILE A 102 -4.65 -0.85 -6.58
CA ILE A 102 -4.98 -0.55 -5.18
C ILE A 102 -3.69 -0.51 -4.37
N GLY A 103 -3.54 0.49 -3.50
CA GLY A 103 -2.35 0.58 -2.66
C GLY A 103 -2.60 1.21 -1.30
N HIS A 104 -1.91 0.68 -0.28
CA HIS A 104 -1.88 1.20 1.06
C HIS A 104 -0.46 1.59 1.45
N ASP A 105 -0.25 2.71 2.17
CA ASP A 105 1.04 3.19 2.65
C ASP A 105 2.11 3.20 1.53
N TRP A 106 3.23 2.46 1.64
CA TRP A 106 4.23 2.34 0.57
C TRP A 106 3.65 1.79 -0.73
N GLY A 107 2.73 0.83 -0.65
CA GLY A 107 2.02 0.34 -1.83
C GLY A 107 1.21 1.44 -2.52
N GLY A 108 0.59 2.33 -1.74
CA GLY A 108 -0.10 3.50 -2.26
C GLY A 108 0.85 4.56 -2.82
N ALA A 109 2.04 4.76 -2.22
CA ALA A 109 3.07 5.64 -2.77
C ALA A 109 3.58 5.15 -4.14
N ILE A 110 3.71 3.81 -4.30
CA ILE A 110 4.03 3.18 -5.58
C ILE A 110 2.88 3.39 -6.56
N ALA A 111 1.63 3.17 -6.13
CA ALA A 111 0.44 3.32 -6.97
C ALA A 111 0.27 4.76 -7.47
N TRP A 112 0.44 5.78 -6.62
CA TRP A 112 0.49 7.18 -7.02
C TRP A 112 1.57 7.45 -8.06
N SER A 113 2.79 6.94 -7.80
CA SER A 113 3.93 7.15 -8.71
C SER A 113 3.71 6.45 -10.05
N PHE A 114 3.05 5.30 -10.04
CA PHE A 114 2.67 4.56 -11.25
C PHE A 114 1.67 5.35 -12.10
N ALA A 115 0.62 5.89 -11.48
CA ALA A 115 -0.38 6.72 -12.15
C ALA A 115 0.22 8.02 -12.71
N ILE A 116 1.06 8.72 -11.94
CA ILE A 116 1.77 9.95 -12.35
C ILE A 116 2.66 9.69 -13.58
N GLN A 117 3.32 8.53 -13.64
CA GLN A 117 4.23 8.19 -14.72
C GLN A 117 3.52 7.57 -15.94
N ALA A 118 2.24 7.21 -15.81
CA ALA A 118 1.41 6.59 -16.86
C ALA A 118 2.12 5.41 -17.57
N ILE A 119 2.76 4.52 -16.80
CA ILE A 119 3.63 3.44 -17.35
C ILE A 119 2.82 2.36 -18.05
N ARG A 120 1.65 2.02 -17.54
CA ARG A 120 0.68 1.08 -18.13
C ARG A 120 -0.72 1.63 -17.94
N PRO A 121 -1.70 1.19 -18.73
CA PRO A 121 -3.09 1.59 -18.55
C PRO A 121 -3.62 1.18 -17.18
N ILE A 122 -4.21 2.13 -16.47
CA ILE A 122 -4.94 1.91 -15.23
C ILE A 122 -6.39 2.30 -15.48
N GLU A 123 -7.33 1.38 -15.21
CA GLU A 123 -8.75 1.67 -15.28
C GLU A 123 -9.17 2.59 -14.13
N ARG A 124 -8.69 2.26 -12.93
CA ARG A 124 -9.05 2.94 -11.67
C ARG A 124 -7.90 2.85 -10.66
N LEU A 125 -7.82 3.83 -9.80
CA LEU A 125 -6.83 3.89 -8.71
C LEU A 125 -7.53 3.97 -7.35
N ILE A 126 -7.16 3.12 -6.41
CA ILE A 126 -7.58 3.21 -5.00
C ILE A 126 -6.36 3.36 -4.13
N VAL A 127 -6.34 4.39 -3.28
CA VAL A 127 -5.24 4.63 -2.34
C VAL A 127 -5.76 4.76 -0.92
N MET A 128 -5.04 4.17 0.02
CA MET A 128 -5.44 4.15 1.42
C MET A 128 -4.31 4.65 2.31
N ASN A 129 -4.62 5.60 3.19
CA ASN A 129 -3.69 6.22 4.16
C ASN A 129 -2.30 6.53 3.59
N ILE A 130 -2.29 7.15 2.42
CA ILE A 130 -1.09 7.71 1.79
C ILE A 130 -1.44 8.94 0.97
N PRO A 131 -0.84 10.09 1.22
CA PRO A 131 -1.11 11.30 0.44
C PRO A 131 -0.45 11.24 -0.93
N HIS A 132 -0.93 12.09 -1.83
CA HIS A 132 -0.22 12.33 -3.08
C HIS A 132 1.24 12.75 -2.81
N PRO A 133 2.25 12.22 -3.54
CA PRO A 133 3.66 12.47 -3.23
C PRO A 133 4.07 13.94 -3.15
N SER A 134 3.46 14.83 -3.98
CA SER A 134 3.75 16.26 -3.89
C SER A 134 3.25 16.89 -2.59
N LEU A 135 2.09 16.45 -2.07
CA LEU A 135 1.53 16.93 -0.80
C LEU A 135 2.31 16.38 0.38
N PHE A 136 2.74 15.11 0.31
CA PHE A 136 3.63 14.53 1.31
C PHE A 136 4.93 15.32 1.46
N LEU A 137 5.61 15.62 0.35
CA LEU A 137 6.85 16.40 0.37
C LEU A 137 6.66 17.81 0.95
N LYS A 138 5.53 18.47 0.61
CA LYS A 138 5.17 19.78 1.18
C LYS A 138 4.83 19.69 2.67
N GLY A 139 4.18 18.60 3.08
CA GLY A 139 3.78 18.37 4.47
C GLY A 139 4.95 17.96 5.37
N LEU A 140 5.91 17.20 4.85
CA LEU A 140 7.02 16.65 5.62
C LEU A 140 7.86 17.71 6.37
N ILE A 141 7.90 18.94 5.85
CA ILE A 141 8.59 20.08 6.46
C ILE A 141 7.71 20.96 7.35
N ARG A 142 6.43 20.59 7.53
CA ARG A 142 5.45 21.34 8.32
C ARG A 142 5.11 20.63 9.63
N TRP A 143 4.85 21.40 10.69
CA TRP A 143 4.23 20.88 11.90
C TRP A 143 2.74 20.58 11.64
N PRO A 144 2.19 19.46 12.18
CA PRO A 144 2.84 18.47 13.04
C PRO A 144 3.47 17.28 12.28
N GLN A 145 3.38 17.23 10.93
CA GLN A 145 3.83 16.07 10.15
C GLN A 145 5.32 15.77 10.30
N LEU A 146 6.16 16.78 10.36
CA LEU A 146 7.60 16.61 10.59
C LEU A 146 7.87 15.76 11.85
N PHE A 147 7.11 16.01 12.93
CA PHE A 147 7.25 15.26 14.17
C PHE A 147 6.70 13.81 14.02
N ARG A 148 5.56 13.62 13.36
CA ARG A 148 5.01 12.28 13.10
C ARG A 148 5.95 11.43 12.25
N SER A 149 6.72 12.06 11.36
CA SER A 149 7.64 11.40 10.42
C SER A 149 9.04 11.14 10.99
N TRP A 150 9.26 11.27 12.31
CA TRP A 150 10.56 11.06 12.98
C TRP A 150 11.20 9.71 12.61
N TYR A 151 10.40 8.66 12.43
CA TYR A 151 10.86 7.30 12.13
C TYR A 151 11.54 7.23 10.75
N ILE A 152 11.18 8.08 9.79
CA ILE A 152 11.83 8.14 8.47
C ILE A 152 13.32 8.53 8.63
N PHE A 153 13.61 9.47 9.52
CA PHE A 153 14.98 9.89 9.84
C PHE A 153 15.71 8.84 10.68
N PHE A 154 15.01 8.22 11.64
CA PHE A 154 15.53 7.11 12.43
C PHE A 154 15.98 5.95 11.54
N PHE A 155 15.23 5.61 10.50
CA PHE A 155 15.57 4.54 9.56
C PHE A 155 16.80 4.82 8.68
N GLN A 156 17.32 6.05 8.68
CA GLN A 156 18.60 6.37 8.03
C GLN A 156 19.81 5.85 8.81
N LEU A 157 19.65 5.56 10.11
CA LEU A 157 20.74 5.03 10.92
C LEU A 157 21.13 3.62 10.44
N PRO A 158 22.44 3.32 10.34
CA PRO A 158 22.88 2.00 9.91
C PRO A 158 22.69 0.98 11.03
N LYS A 159 22.04 -0.16 10.73
CA LYS A 159 21.85 -1.34 11.58
C LYS A 159 21.03 -1.13 12.87
N ILE A 160 20.91 0.09 13.40
CA ILE A 160 20.19 0.36 14.65
C ILE A 160 18.68 0.06 14.49
N PRO A 161 18.00 0.54 13.44
CA PRO A 161 16.58 0.23 13.25
C PRO A 161 16.33 -1.27 13.12
N GLU A 162 17.16 -1.97 12.32
CA GLU A 162 17.03 -3.43 12.15
C GLU A 162 17.19 -4.18 13.49
N LEU A 163 18.15 -3.76 14.30
CA LEU A 163 18.38 -4.36 15.61
C LEU A 163 17.15 -4.16 16.52
N LEU A 164 16.66 -2.91 16.61
CA LEU A 164 15.54 -2.59 17.50
C LEU A 164 14.23 -3.24 17.05
N LEU A 165 13.93 -3.21 15.73
CA LEU A 165 12.74 -3.88 15.20
C LEU A 165 12.81 -5.41 15.31
N GLY A 166 14.02 -5.98 15.29
CA GLY A 166 14.25 -7.42 15.42
C GLY A 166 14.22 -7.95 16.85
N LEU A 167 14.18 -7.07 17.87
CA LEU A 167 14.16 -7.49 19.27
C LEU A 167 13.01 -8.42 19.58
N TRP A 168 13.27 -9.38 20.46
CA TRP A 168 12.27 -10.35 20.97
C TRP A 168 11.47 -11.03 19.85
N GLY A 169 12.15 -11.46 18.79
CA GLY A 169 11.51 -12.13 17.66
C GLY A 169 10.63 -11.18 16.82
N ALA A 170 11.12 -9.97 16.59
CA ALA A 170 10.42 -8.90 15.86
C ALA A 170 9.10 -8.44 16.53
N ARG A 171 9.01 -8.57 17.86
CA ARG A 171 7.85 -8.09 18.62
C ARG A 171 7.51 -6.63 18.34
N PRO A 172 8.48 -5.67 18.21
CA PRO A 172 8.17 -4.28 17.88
C PRO A 172 7.42 -4.08 16.56
N VAL A 173 7.59 -4.99 15.60
CA VAL A 173 6.83 -4.97 14.34
C VAL A 173 5.35 -5.25 14.59
N GLY A 174 5.01 -6.32 15.32
CA GLY A 174 3.62 -6.60 15.71
C GLY A 174 3.04 -5.50 16.61
N ASP A 175 3.84 -5.00 17.57
CA ASP A 175 3.43 -3.91 18.45
C ASP A 175 3.05 -2.63 17.70
N ALA A 176 3.65 -2.36 16.54
CA ALA A 176 3.30 -1.19 15.72
C ALA A 176 1.85 -1.27 15.24
N PHE A 177 1.39 -2.43 14.76
CA PHE A 177 0.00 -2.64 14.38
C PHE A 177 -0.94 -2.45 15.58
N TYR A 178 -0.68 -3.17 16.65
CA TYR A 178 -1.54 -3.17 17.83
C TYR A 178 -1.63 -1.80 18.51
N LYS A 179 -0.52 -1.07 18.61
CA LYS A 179 -0.49 0.24 19.27
C LYS A 179 -1.14 1.34 18.43
N MET A 180 -1.02 1.29 17.11
CA MET A 180 -1.64 2.27 16.22
C MET A 180 -3.13 2.03 16.04
N ALA A 181 -3.58 0.77 16.05
CA ALA A 181 -4.98 0.42 15.86
C ALA A 181 -5.88 1.05 16.93
N VAL A 182 -7.04 1.57 16.51
CA VAL A 182 -8.15 1.95 17.40
C VAL A 182 -8.88 0.69 17.82
N ASP A 183 -9.36 -0.11 16.86
CA ASP A 183 -9.94 -1.43 17.15
C ASP A 183 -8.85 -2.52 17.21
N LYS A 184 -8.35 -2.73 18.41
CA LYS A 184 -7.32 -3.72 18.69
C LYS A 184 -7.77 -5.16 18.50
N SER A 185 -9.07 -5.43 18.50
CA SER A 185 -9.62 -6.78 18.29
C SER A 185 -9.32 -7.32 16.88
N ARG A 186 -9.08 -6.42 15.92
CA ARG A 186 -8.71 -6.76 14.54
C ARG A 186 -7.26 -7.26 14.40
N PHE A 187 -6.47 -7.09 15.47
CA PHE A 187 -5.05 -7.50 15.51
C PHE A 187 -4.78 -8.49 16.66
N PRO A 188 -5.45 -9.66 16.68
CA PRO A 188 -5.13 -10.72 17.63
C PRO A 188 -3.72 -11.25 17.38
N GLU A 189 -3.17 -11.97 18.36
CA GLU A 189 -1.80 -12.50 18.30
C GLU A 189 -1.51 -13.29 17.02
N THR A 190 -2.48 -14.05 16.53
CA THR A 190 -2.37 -14.82 15.27
C THR A 190 -2.14 -13.93 14.05
N VAL A 191 -2.73 -12.74 13.99
CA VAL A 191 -2.53 -11.76 12.92
C VAL A 191 -1.16 -11.08 13.09
N LEU A 192 -0.80 -10.68 14.31
CA LEU A 192 0.48 -10.04 14.60
C LEU A 192 1.65 -10.97 14.28
N GLU A 193 1.49 -12.27 14.51
CA GLU A 193 2.53 -13.25 14.25
C GLU A 193 2.87 -13.37 12.76
N VAL A 194 1.92 -13.27 11.86
CA VAL A 194 2.17 -13.24 10.40
C VAL A 194 3.18 -12.15 10.04
N TYR A 195 3.01 -10.94 10.57
CA TYR A 195 3.91 -9.82 10.30
C TYR A 195 5.28 -9.98 10.96
N ARG A 196 5.32 -10.57 12.18
CA ARG A 196 6.57 -10.88 12.87
C ARG A 196 7.36 -11.97 12.14
N GLU A 197 6.70 -13.01 11.64
CA GLU A 197 7.33 -14.09 10.85
C GLU A 197 7.97 -13.52 9.58
N ASN A 198 7.25 -12.65 8.87
CA ASN A 198 7.81 -11.96 7.72
C ASN A 198 9.04 -11.12 8.09
N ALA A 199 8.99 -10.37 9.19
CA ALA A 199 10.10 -9.53 9.64
C ALA A 199 11.32 -10.33 10.13
N ARG A 200 11.11 -11.55 10.66
CA ARG A 200 12.19 -12.45 11.10
C ARG A 200 12.95 -13.13 9.97
N GLN A 201 12.43 -13.08 8.75
CA GLN A 201 13.13 -13.69 7.63
C GLN A 201 14.51 -13.04 7.40
N PRO A 202 15.50 -13.79 6.91
CA PRO A 202 16.84 -13.26 6.71
C PRO A 202 16.86 -11.99 5.86
N ARG A 203 17.37 -10.89 6.42
CA ARG A 203 17.49 -9.57 5.78
C ARG A 203 16.16 -8.87 5.46
N ALA A 204 15.00 -9.37 5.91
CA ALA A 204 13.71 -8.75 5.65
C ALA A 204 13.65 -7.32 6.20
N LEU A 205 13.99 -7.10 7.48
CA LEU A 205 14.00 -5.77 8.07
C LEU A 205 14.90 -4.78 7.32
N THR A 206 16.08 -5.22 6.88
CA THR A 206 16.97 -4.35 6.07
C THR A 206 16.31 -3.99 4.73
N ALA A 207 15.64 -4.94 4.08
CA ALA A 207 14.94 -4.71 2.82
C ALA A 207 13.78 -3.73 3.01
N MET A 208 12.94 -3.94 4.02
CA MET A 208 11.83 -3.05 4.38
C MET A 208 12.31 -1.61 4.66
N ILE A 209 13.37 -1.45 5.47
CA ILE A 209 13.94 -0.15 5.81
C ILE A 209 14.60 0.53 4.60
N ASN A 210 15.09 -0.24 3.62
CA ASN A 210 15.72 0.31 2.43
C ASN A 210 14.76 1.14 1.55
N TYR A 211 13.44 0.95 1.64
CA TYR A 211 12.44 1.83 1.02
C TYR A 211 12.64 3.28 1.50
N TYR A 212 12.75 3.47 2.81
CA TYR A 212 12.98 4.78 3.43
C TYR A 212 14.38 5.32 3.16
N ARG A 213 15.41 4.45 3.15
CA ARG A 213 16.79 4.86 2.84
C ARG A 213 16.94 5.30 1.40
N ALA A 214 16.20 4.70 0.47
CA ALA A 214 16.25 5.04 -0.94
C ALA A 214 15.71 6.46 -1.20
N LEU A 215 14.68 6.91 -0.47
CA LEU A 215 14.11 8.26 -0.61
C LEU A 215 15.15 9.38 -0.57
N PHE A 216 16.15 9.26 0.33
CA PHE A 216 17.18 10.29 0.52
C PHE A 216 18.39 10.15 -0.41
N ARG A 217 18.45 9.08 -1.20
CA ARG A 217 19.60 8.78 -2.08
C ARG A 217 19.30 9.03 -3.56
N GLU A 218 18.11 9.46 -3.88
CA GLU A 218 17.73 9.80 -5.24
C GLU A 218 18.35 11.13 -5.68
N LYS A 219 19.20 11.07 -6.73
CA LYS A 219 19.96 12.24 -7.22
C LYS A 219 19.18 13.18 -8.15
N GLN A 220 17.94 12.85 -8.55
CA GLN A 220 17.19 13.60 -9.56
C GLN A 220 15.91 14.29 -9.03
N ILE A 221 16.01 14.99 -7.91
CA ILE A 221 14.88 15.66 -7.25
C ILE A 221 14.20 16.69 -8.17
N SER A 222 14.95 17.43 -8.98
CA SER A 222 14.39 18.50 -9.83
C SER A 222 13.53 17.97 -11.01
N LYS A 223 13.96 16.88 -11.65
CA LYS A 223 13.20 16.25 -12.75
C LYS A 223 11.92 15.58 -12.23
N LYS A 224 12.00 14.96 -11.06
CA LYS A 224 10.85 14.34 -10.37
C LYS A 224 9.84 15.38 -9.87
N ARG A 225 10.29 16.55 -9.41
CA ARG A 225 9.38 17.59 -8.93
C ARG A 225 8.36 18.04 -10.00
N ARG A 226 8.77 18.10 -11.26
CA ARG A 226 7.87 18.46 -12.37
C ARG A 226 6.86 17.36 -12.67
N LEU A 227 7.26 16.09 -12.54
CA LEU A 227 6.36 14.94 -12.66
C LEU A 227 5.30 14.92 -11.54
N LEU A 228 5.67 15.33 -10.32
CA LEU A 228 4.74 15.37 -9.19
C LEU A 228 3.65 16.45 -9.30
N GLU A 229 3.71 17.32 -10.28
CA GLU A 229 2.69 18.33 -10.61
C GLU A 229 1.79 17.88 -11.77
N THR A 230 2.00 16.67 -12.31
CA THR A 230 1.15 16.10 -13.36
C THR A 230 -0.24 15.80 -12.80
N ILE A 231 -1.28 16.28 -13.51
CA ILE A 231 -2.66 15.96 -13.16
C ILE A 231 -2.95 14.51 -13.56
N ILE A 232 -3.50 13.74 -12.63
CA ILE A 232 -3.90 12.35 -12.83
C ILE A 232 -5.32 12.33 -13.37
N GLU A 233 -5.50 11.76 -14.56
CA GLU A 233 -6.81 11.64 -15.22
C GLU A 233 -7.55 10.35 -14.83
N VAL A 234 -6.84 9.39 -14.23
CA VAL A 234 -7.40 8.12 -13.78
C VAL A 234 -8.37 8.36 -12.63
N PRO A 235 -9.64 7.86 -12.72
CA PRO A 235 -10.57 7.93 -11.60
C PRO A 235 -9.95 7.36 -10.32
N THR A 236 -10.00 8.14 -9.24
CA THR A 236 -9.27 7.82 -8.01
C THR A 236 -10.17 7.90 -6.79
N LEU A 237 -10.19 6.81 -6.02
CA LEU A 237 -10.78 6.75 -4.69
C LEU A 237 -9.67 6.80 -3.62
N MET A 238 -9.77 7.75 -2.70
CA MET A 238 -8.94 7.77 -1.50
C MET A 238 -9.78 7.42 -0.27
N ILE A 239 -9.31 6.45 0.52
CA ILE A 239 -9.91 6.10 1.82
C ILE A 239 -8.90 6.43 2.91
N TRP A 240 -9.34 7.18 3.94
CA TRP A 240 -8.44 7.72 4.94
C TRP A 240 -8.96 7.52 6.36
N GLY A 241 -8.19 6.81 7.20
CA GLY A 241 -8.43 6.70 8.62
C GLY A 241 -7.90 7.94 9.37
N GLU A 242 -8.78 8.69 10.03
CA GLU A 242 -8.42 9.96 10.64
C GLU A 242 -7.60 9.83 11.94
N LYS A 243 -7.58 8.63 12.54
CA LYS A 243 -6.74 8.34 13.73
C LYS A 243 -5.33 7.86 13.36
N ASP A 244 -4.93 8.04 12.10
CA ASP A 244 -3.57 7.75 11.69
C ASP A 244 -2.56 8.60 12.48
N SER A 245 -1.68 7.92 13.22
CA SER A 245 -0.64 8.56 14.03
C SER A 245 0.65 8.86 13.24
N ALA A 246 0.81 8.26 12.04
CA ALA A 246 1.97 8.46 11.18
C ALA A 246 1.75 9.54 10.12
N LEU A 247 0.55 9.56 9.51
CA LEU A 247 0.19 10.47 8.44
C LEU A 247 -1.06 11.27 8.81
N GLY A 248 -0.94 12.59 8.88
CA GLY A 248 -2.03 13.46 9.25
C GLY A 248 -3.04 13.67 8.12
N LYS A 249 -4.32 13.77 8.47
CA LYS A 249 -5.42 14.06 7.53
C LYS A 249 -5.14 15.31 6.67
N GLU A 250 -4.45 16.29 7.21
CA GLU A 250 -4.06 17.53 6.53
C GLU A 250 -3.23 17.30 5.26
N LEU A 251 -2.61 16.14 5.14
CA LEU A 251 -1.86 15.75 3.93
C LEU A 251 -2.75 15.40 2.73
N THR A 252 -4.05 15.19 2.95
CA THR A 252 -5.00 14.91 1.87
C THR A 252 -5.51 16.19 1.19
N TYR A 253 -5.41 17.34 1.87
CA TYR A 253 -5.97 18.61 1.38
C TYR A 253 -5.22 19.11 0.16
N GLY A 254 -5.97 19.40 -0.91
CA GLY A 254 -5.42 19.80 -2.19
C GLY A 254 -5.22 18.66 -3.19
N THR A 255 -5.55 17.40 -2.81
CA THR A 255 -5.49 16.26 -3.76
C THR A 255 -6.46 16.46 -4.91
N GLU A 256 -7.61 17.09 -4.69
CA GLU A 256 -8.61 17.44 -5.70
C GLU A 256 -8.07 18.34 -6.82
N ASN A 257 -6.96 19.03 -6.59
CA ASN A 257 -6.30 19.84 -7.62
C ASN A 257 -5.28 19.05 -8.45
N LEU A 258 -5.03 17.79 -8.09
CA LEU A 258 -4.02 16.92 -8.71
C LEU A 258 -4.65 15.70 -9.40
N VAL A 259 -5.96 15.50 -9.22
CA VAL A 259 -6.71 14.37 -9.77
C VAL A 259 -8.03 14.90 -10.35
N THR A 260 -8.32 14.59 -11.61
CA THR A 260 -9.50 15.12 -12.32
C THR A 260 -10.80 14.52 -11.78
N ASP A 261 -10.86 13.20 -11.60
CA ASP A 261 -12.00 12.46 -11.04
C ASP A 261 -11.58 11.89 -9.69
N PHE A 262 -11.89 12.62 -8.63
CA PHE A 262 -11.42 12.33 -7.27
C PHE A 262 -12.56 12.18 -6.28
N THR A 263 -12.60 11.03 -5.64
CA THR A 263 -13.48 10.74 -4.51
C THR A 263 -12.64 10.47 -3.26
N ILE A 264 -12.98 11.09 -2.14
CA ILE A 264 -12.35 10.81 -0.85
C ILE A 264 -13.40 10.43 0.19
N ARG A 265 -13.07 9.46 1.03
CA ARG A 265 -13.86 9.07 2.21
C ARG A 265 -12.98 8.99 3.44
N TYR A 266 -13.47 9.58 4.50
CA TYR A 266 -12.80 9.59 5.80
C TYR A 266 -13.47 8.62 6.76
N LEU A 267 -12.65 7.90 7.53
CA LEU A 267 -13.09 7.01 8.60
C LEU A 267 -12.65 7.62 9.94
N PRO A 268 -13.57 8.28 10.68
CA PRO A 268 -13.19 9.08 11.86
C PRO A 268 -12.55 8.29 12.99
N ASP A 269 -12.94 7.02 13.15
CA ASP A 269 -12.50 6.16 14.26
C ASP A 269 -11.64 4.98 13.80
N VAL A 270 -10.89 5.15 12.69
CA VAL A 270 -10.01 4.14 12.12
C VAL A 270 -8.59 4.69 12.03
N SER A 271 -7.61 3.84 12.32
CA SER A 271 -6.20 4.20 12.28
C SER A 271 -5.59 4.12 10.88
N HIS A 272 -4.28 3.98 10.82
CA HIS A 272 -3.52 3.78 9.58
C HIS A 272 -3.93 2.52 8.79
N TRP A 273 -4.32 1.45 9.47
CA TRP A 273 -4.54 0.11 8.90
C TRP A 273 -5.97 -0.08 8.37
N VAL A 274 -6.51 0.88 7.63
CA VAL A 274 -7.95 0.99 7.29
C VAL A 274 -8.53 -0.29 6.69
N GLN A 275 -7.82 -0.95 5.75
CA GLN A 275 -8.28 -2.15 5.05
C GLN A 275 -8.36 -3.38 5.96
N GLN A 276 -7.66 -3.34 7.09
CA GLN A 276 -7.62 -4.42 8.07
C GLN A 276 -8.48 -4.12 9.31
N GLU A 277 -8.55 -2.85 9.70
CA GLU A 277 -9.24 -2.40 10.91
C GLU A 277 -10.75 -2.22 10.68
N ALA A 278 -11.14 -1.73 9.50
CA ALA A 278 -12.54 -1.52 9.13
C ALA A 278 -12.88 -2.20 7.77
N PRO A 279 -12.60 -3.52 7.63
CA PRO A 279 -12.70 -4.18 6.33
C PRO A 279 -14.11 -4.14 5.75
N GLU A 280 -15.15 -4.22 6.56
CA GLU A 280 -16.54 -4.19 6.11
C GLU A 280 -16.88 -2.83 5.47
N THR A 281 -16.52 -1.75 6.14
CA THR A 281 -16.74 -0.37 5.64
C THR A 281 -15.90 -0.09 4.40
N VAL A 282 -14.62 -0.45 4.42
CA VAL A 282 -13.71 -0.28 3.29
C VAL A 282 -14.19 -1.08 2.08
N ASN A 283 -14.62 -2.32 2.28
CA ASN A 283 -15.15 -3.17 1.23
C ASN A 283 -16.43 -2.59 0.62
N ALA A 284 -17.36 -2.09 1.43
CA ALA A 284 -18.57 -1.43 0.93
C ALA A 284 -18.26 -0.17 0.11
N MET A 285 -17.26 0.61 0.51
CA MET A 285 -16.80 1.79 -0.25
C MET A 285 -16.19 1.39 -1.60
N ILE A 286 -15.31 0.38 -1.60
CA ILE A 286 -14.68 -0.16 -2.80
C ILE A 286 -15.73 -0.69 -3.77
N GLU A 287 -16.65 -1.54 -3.29
CA GLU A 287 -17.71 -2.13 -4.11
C GLU A 287 -18.59 -1.06 -4.73
N ALA A 288 -19.12 -0.13 -3.93
CA ALA A 288 -19.99 0.94 -4.42
C ALA A 288 -19.29 1.76 -5.52
N TRP A 289 -18.02 2.10 -5.31
CA TRP A 289 -17.26 2.89 -6.27
C TRP A 289 -16.97 2.14 -7.57
N ILE A 290 -16.62 0.85 -7.49
CA ILE A 290 -16.35 0.02 -8.68
C ILE A 290 -17.62 -0.12 -9.54
N VAL A 291 -18.80 -0.32 -8.91
CA VAL A 291 -20.06 -0.50 -9.65
C VAL A 291 -20.74 0.84 -10.01
N GLY A 292 -20.09 1.97 -9.78
CA GLY A 292 -20.59 3.30 -10.15
C GLY A 292 -21.76 3.80 -9.28
N LYS A 293 -21.90 3.29 -8.06
CA LYS A 293 -22.84 3.79 -7.06
C LYS A 293 -22.18 4.88 -6.21
N GLU A 294 -23.03 5.64 -5.50
CA GLU A 294 -22.53 6.59 -4.51
C GLU A 294 -21.75 5.86 -3.43
N VAL A 295 -20.53 6.34 -3.18
CA VAL A 295 -19.65 5.75 -2.15
C VAL A 295 -20.20 6.15 -0.78
N PRO A 296 -20.50 5.17 0.11
CA PRO A 296 -21.08 5.48 1.41
C PRO A 296 -20.12 6.30 2.27
N GLU A 297 -20.67 7.14 3.14
CA GLU A 297 -19.92 7.77 4.23
C GLU A 297 -19.68 6.77 5.37
N ALA A 298 -18.63 6.99 6.17
CA ALA A 298 -18.40 6.16 7.35
C ALA A 298 -19.58 6.29 8.31
N GLY A 299 -20.18 5.16 8.70
CA GLY A 299 -21.33 5.11 9.61
C GLY A 299 -22.71 5.16 8.94
N SER A 300 -22.81 5.25 7.62
CA SER A 300 -24.09 5.22 6.90
C SER A 300 -24.65 3.83 6.63
N GLY A 301 -24.02 2.77 7.11
CA GLY A 301 -24.37 1.38 6.86
C GLY A 301 -24.65 0.60 8.13
N SER A 302 -25.85 0.79 8.72
CA SER A 302 -26.63 -0.20 9.49
C SER A 302 -27.92 0.42 10.00
N SER A 303 -28.92 0.46 9.15
CA SER A 303 -30.32 0.54 9.60
C SER A 303 -31.05 -0.68 9.06
#